data_68128bad962f0d65175d139df1474bf0
#
_entry.id   68128bad962f0d65175d139df1474bf0
#
_cell.length_a   1.000
_cell.length_b   1.000
_cell.length_c   1.000
_cell.angle_alpha   90.00
_cell.angle_beta   90.00
_cell.angle_gamma   90.00
#
_symmetry.space_group_name_H-M   'P 1'
#
loop_
_entity.id
_entity.type
_entity.pdbx_description
1 polymer ?
#
loop_
_entity_poly.entity_id
_entity_poly.type
_entity_poly.pdbx_seq_one_letter_code
_entity_poly.pdbx_strand_id
1 'polypeptide(L)'
;MTKVISPDVENITMLERQERQALALLVCVVAVVLAAQIILGAGGRSLVAKPYSPEVPDGALVLLEGKIESIKETSTGGHLILTVNGTQVFLPSNVAAGLDLHENESVSMYGLVQTYRGEREVVVNAAGDLEVLE
;
A
#
# COMPACT_ATOMS: atom_id res chain seq x y z
N MET A 1 -18.69 42.39 -37.23
CA MET A 1 -18.25 41.04 -37.54
C MET A 1 -16.95 40.71 -36.85
N THR A 2 -15.94 41.40 -37.30
CA THR A 2 -14.63 41.19 -36.70
C THR A 2 -14.62 41.50 -35.22
N LYS A 3 -15.49 42.40 -34.79
CA LYS A 3 -15.56 42.75 -33.39
C LYS A 3 -15.94 41.57 -32.53
N VAL A 4 -16.85 40.76 -33.04
CA VAL A 4 -17.29 39.60 -32.30
C VAL A 4 -16.13 38.62 -32.12
N ILE A 5 -15.38 38.48 -33.21
CA ILE A 5 -14.27 37.52 -33.18
C ILE A 5 -13.10 38.08 -32.39
N SER A 6 -12.80 39.36 -32.53
CA SER A 6 -11.67 39.93 -31.80
C SER A 6 -11.78 39.87 -30.32
N PRO A 7 -12.91 40.24 -29.72
CA PRO A 7 -13.05 40.09 -28.28
C PRO A 7 -12.94 38.63 -27.85
N ASP A 8 -13.49 37.74 -28.64
CA ASP A 8 -13.40 36.31 -28.32
C ASP A 8 -11.95 35.84 -28.34
N VAL A 9 -11.19 36.28 -29.34
CA VAL A 9 -9.79 35.92 -29.46
C VAL A 9 -9.01 36.47 -28.27
N GLU A 10 -9.28 37.69 -27.88
CA GLU A 10 -8.61 38.27 -26.73
C GLU A 10 -8.95 37.51 -25.46
N ASN A 11 -10.22 37.18 -25.29
CA ASN A 11 -10.63 36.41 -24.15
C ASN A 11 -9.98 35.04 -24.14
N ILE A 12 -9.89 34.41 -25.30
CA ILE A 12 -9.23 33.11 -25.40
C ILE A 12 -7.76 33.21 -25.01
N THR A 13 -7.11 34.28 -25.45
CA THR A 13 -5.70 34.50 -25.13
C THR A 13 -5.51 34.68 -23.64
N MET A 14 -6.37 35.47 -23.01
CA MET A 14 -6.31 35.66 -21.57
C MET A 14 -6.61 34.38 -20.85
N LEU A 15 -7.60 33.63 -21.28
CA LEU A 15 -7.90 32.32 -20.72
C LEU A 15 -6.74 31.39 -20.91
N GLU A 16 -6.06 31.44 -22.01
CA GLU A 16 -4.88 30.60 -22.22
C GLU A 16 -3.82 30.83 -21.18
N ARG A 17 -3.57 32.08 -20.79
CA ARG A 17 -2.61 32.33 -19.72
C ARG A 17 -3.04 31.70 -18.43
N GLN A 18 -4.28 31.92 -18.03
CA GLN A 18 -4.82 31.34 -16.82
C GLN A 18 -4.89 29.85 -16.93
N GLU A 19 -5.28 29.36 -18.09
CA GLU A 19 -5.33 27.92 -18.32
C GLU A 19 -3.96 27.30 -18.26
N ARG A 20 -2.95 27.97 -18.81
CA ARG A 20 -1.58 27.46 -18.72
C ARG A 20 -1.11 27.34 -17.27
N GLN A 21 -1.40 28.36 -16.47
CA GLN A 21 -1.03 28.33 -15.08
C GLN A 21 -1.79 27.25 -14.34
N ALA A 22 -3.09 27.17 -14.57
CA ALA A 22 -3.90 26.14 -13.95
C ALA A 22 -3.47 24.77 -14.41
N LEU A 23 -3.20 24.61 -15.70
CA LEU A 23 -2.76 23.35 -16.26
C LEU A 23 -1.40 22.93 -15.71
N ALA A 24 -0.49 23.90 -15.59
CA ALA A 24 0.82 23.64 -15.04
C ALA A 24 0.72 23.17 -13.58
N LEU A 25 -0.13 23.84 -12.80
CA LEU A 25 -0.38 23.42 -11.42
C LEU A 25 -0.97 22.02 -11.36
N LEU A 26 -1.95 21.76 -12.22
CA LEU A 26 -2.59 20.45 -12.27
C LEU A 26 -1.58 19.37 -12.63
N VAL A 27 -0.76 19.62 -13.63
CA VAL A 27 0.27 18.66 -14.04
C VAL A 27 1.27 18.42 -12.92
N CYS A 28 1.66 19.48 -12.22
CA CYS A 28 2.56 19.33 -11.08
C CYS A 28 1.95 18.49 -9.98
N VAL A 29 0.68 18.75 -9.64
CA VAL A 29 0.00 17.98 -8.61
C VAL A 29 -0.12 16.53 -9.00
N VAL A 30 -0.53 16.26 -10.23
CA VAL A 30 -0.66 14.89 -10.74
C VAL A 30 0.70 14.20 -10.74
N ALA A 31 1.75 14.89 -11.16
CA ALA A 31 3.10 14.33 -11.17
C ALA A 31 3.56 13.97 -9.76
N VAL A 32 3.29 14.83 -8.79
CA VAL A 32 3.66 14.55 -7.39
C VAL A 32 2.89 13.34 -6.87
N VAL A 33 1.60 13.28 -7.15
CA VAL A 33 0.78 12.15 -6.70
C VAL A 33 1.25 10.85 -7.34
N LEU A 34 1.53 10.87 -8.64
CA LEU A 34 2.02 9.68 -9.33
C LEU A 34 3.39 9.25 -8.81
N ALA A 35 4.27 10.20 -8.56
CA ALA A 35 5.59 9.90 -8.01
C ALA A 35 5.45 9.28 -6.63
N ALA A 36 4.56 9.81 -5.80
CA ALA A 36 4.32 9.26 -4.48
C ALA A 36 3.79 7.83 -4.56
N GLN A 37 2.87 7.57 -5.49
CA GLN A 37 2.34 6.23 -5.67
C GLN A 37 3.40 5.24 -6.15
N ILE A 38 4.24 5.67 -7.06
CA ILE A 38 5.33 4.83 -7.56
C ILE A 38 6.30 4.51 -6.42
N ILE A 39 6.69 5.50 -5.65
CA ILE A 39 7.61 5.31 -4.53
C ILE A 39 7.00 4.34 -3.52
N LEU A 40 5.74 4.57 -3.13
CA LEU A 40 5.07 3.72 -2.16
C LEU A 40 4.83 2.32 -2.68
N GLY A 41 4.57 2.19 -3.99
CA GLY A 41 4.29 0.89 -4.58
C GLY A 41 5.53 0.09 -4.94
N ALA A 42 6.64 0.75 -5.28
CA ALA A 42 7.83 0.06 -5.78
C ALA A 42 8.91 -0.15 -4.74
N GLY A 43 8.96 0.66 -3.71
CA GLY A 43 9.98 0.54 -2.69
C GLY A 43 9.74 1.44 -1.51
N GLY A 44 8.70 2.25 -1.60
CA GLY A 44 8.41 3.20 -0.54
C GLY A 44 7.99 2.56 0.76
N ARG A 45 7.52 1.32 0.70
CA ARG A 45 7.13 0.62 1.93
C ARG A 45 8.34 0.39 2.82
N SER A 46 9.48 0.10 2.23
CA SER A 46 10.69 -0.08 3.03
C SER A 46 11.14 1.24 3.67
N LEU A 47 10.75 2.38 3.09
CA LEU A 47 11.09 3.69 3.63
C LEU A 47 10.16 4.13 4.75
N VAL A 48 8.90 3.69 4.72
CA VAL A 48 7.89 4.15 5.69
C VAL A 48 7.51 3.08 6.70
N ALA A 49 7.79 1.82 6.42
CA ALA A 49 7.45 0.74 7.33
C ALA A 49 8.39 0.76 8.53
N LYS A 50 7.80 0.56 9.71
CA LYS A 50 8.56 0.46 10.96
C LYS A 50 8.69 -1.01 11.31
N PRO A 51 9.75 -1.40 12.03
CA PRO A 51 9.80 -2.75 12.57
C PRO A 51 8.58 -3.00 13.47
N TYR A 52 8.02 -4.19 13.37
CA TYR A 52 6.87 -4.51 14.21
C TYR A 52 7.27 -4.53 15.68
N SER A 53 6.43 -3.96 16.51
CA SER A 53 6.54 -4.07 17.96
C SER A 53 5.15 -4.01 18.56
N PRO A 54 4.96 -4.51 19.79
CA PRO A 54 3.64 -4.45 20.42
C PRO A 54 3.15 -3.02 20.65
N GLU A 55 4.02 -2.04 20.59
CA GLU A 55 3.67 -0.65 20.87
C GLU A 55 3.21 0.11 19.63
N VAL A 56 3.37 -0.48 18.44
CA VAL A 56 2.97 0.18 17.20
C VAL A 56 1.45 0.30 17.17
N PRO A 57 0.91 1.48 16.82
CA PRO A 57 -0.54 1.66 16.82
C PRO A 57 -1.22 0.93 15.65
N ASP A 58 -2.52 0.70 15.80
CA ASP A 58 -3.33 0.15 14.72
C ASP A 58 -3.27 1.07 13.51
N GLY A 59 -3.25 0.47 12.33
CA GLY A 59 -3.17 1.20 11.09
C GLY A 59 -1.75 1.51 10.63
N ALA A 60 -0.74 1.23 11.46
CA ALA A 60 0.65 1.47 11.08
C ALA A 60 1.13 0.40 10.11
N LEU A 61 1.95 0.82 9.15
CA LEU A 61 2.61 -0.12 8.25
C LEU A 61 3.89 -0.61 8.93
N VAL A 62 4.03 -1.91 9.03
CA VAL A 62 5.17 -2.51 9.73
C VAL A 62 5.86 -3.55 8.87
N LEU A 63 7.12 -3.78 9.19
CA LEU A 63 7.92 -4.88 8.65
C LEU A 63 8.03 -5.94 9.73
N LEU A 64 7.59 -7.14 9.43
CA LEU A 64 7.68 -8.28 10.33
C LEU A 64 8.53 -9.35 9.69
N GLU A 65 9.55 -9.81 10.40
CA GLU A 65 10.43 -10.88 9.94
C GLU A 65 10.52 -11.96 11.00
N GLY A 66 10.62 -13.20 10.55
CA GLY A 66 10.78 -14.32 11.45
C GLY A 66 10.43 -15.62 10.77
N LYS A 67 10.44 -16.69 11.56
CA LYS A 67 10.05 -18.01 11.07
C LYS A 67 8.57 -18.24 11.28
N ILE A 68 7.95 -18.92 10.34
CA ILE A 68 6.56 -19.32 10.44
C ILE A 68 6.49 -20.45 11.48
N GLU A 69 5.81 -20.19 12.58
CA GLU A 69 5.66 -21.17 13.66
C GLU A 69 4.46 -22.08 13.42
N SER A 70 3.40 -21.53 12.83
CA SER A 70 2.21 -22.31 12.52
C SER A 70 1.45 -21.68 11.38
N ILE A 71 0.71 -22.51 10.66
CA ILE A 71 -0.16 -22.08 9.58
C ILE A 71 -1.51 -22.71 9.81
N LYS A 72 -2.56 -21.87 9.85
CA LYS A 72 -3.93 -22.35 9.99
C LYS A 72 -4.77 -21.78 8.86
N GLU A 73 -5.62 -22.61 8.32
CA GLU A 73 -6.60 -22.15 7.32
C GLU A 73 -7.91 -21.90 8.05
N THR A 74 -8.55 -20.77 7.71
CA THR A 74 -9.85 -20.47 8.30
C THR A 74 -10.90 -21.45 7.78
N SER A 75 -11.93 -21.68 8.58
CA SER A 75 -12.99 -22.64 8.21
C SER A 75 -13.81 -22.18 7.01
N THR A 76 -13.80 -20.88 6.73
CA THR A 76 -14.53 -20.34 5.58
C THR A 76 -13.63 -19.34 4.87
N GLY A 77 -13.76 -19.25 3.54
CA GLY A 77 -13.12 -18.22 2.75
C GLY A 77 -11.69 -18.49 2.33
N GLY A 78 -11.06 -19.55 2.84
CA GLY A 78 -9.70 -19.89 2.41
C GLY A 78 -8.62 -18.92 2.85
N HIS A 79 -8.86 -18.18 3.91
CA HIS A 79 -7.85 -17.29 4.49
C HIS A 79 -6.85 -18.10 5.29
N LEU A 80 -5.64 -17.58 5.42
CA LEU A 80 -4.61 -18.20 6.24
C LEU A 80 -4.27 -17.32 7.43
N ILE A 81 -4.01 -17.96 8.55
CA ILE A 81 -3.52 -17.29 9.76
C ILE A 81 -2.17 -17.92 10.08
N LEU A 82 -1.15 -17.10 10.05
CA LEU A 82 0.21 -17.51 10.36
C LEU A 82 0.58 -17.02 11.74
N THR A 83 1.44 -17.75 12.42
CA THR A 83 2.13 -17.24 13.59
C THR A 83 3.60 -17.08 13.20
N VAL A 84 4.07 -15.87 13.24
CA VAL A 84 5.45 -15.52 12.89
C VAL A 84 6.05 -14.81 14.09
N ASN A 85 7.06 -15.42 14.68
CA ASN A 85 7.76 -14.83 15.83
C ASN A 85 6.79 -14.41 16.94
N GLY A 86 5.78 -15.25 17.20
CA GLY A 86 4.78 -14.99 18.22
C GLY A 86 3.69 -14.02 17.83
N THR A 87 3.74 -13.49 16.63
CA THR A 87 2.77 -12.51 16.15
C THR A 87 1.83 -13.15 15.15
N GLN A 88 0.55 -12.87 15.30
CA GLN A 88 -0.46 -13.38 14.37
C GLN A 88 -0.46 -12.57 13.09
N VAL A 89 -0.47 -13.27 11.97
CA VAL A 89 -0.49 -12.65 10.64
C VAL A 89 -1.70 -13.18 9.89
N PHE A 90 -2.50 -12.28 9.33
CA PHE A 90 -3.68 -12.64 8.56
C PHE A 90 -3.39 -12.46 7.08
N LEU A 91 -3.62 -13.52 6.30
CA LEU A 91 -3.49 -13.50 4.85
C LEU A 91 -4.86 -13.72 4.23
N PRO A 92 -5.46 -12.70 3.62
CA PRO A 92 -6.72 -12.90 2.91
C PRO A 92 -6.58 -13.94 1.80
N SER A 93 -7.66 -14.57 1.43
CA SER A 93 -7.63 -15.68 0.47
C SER A 93 -6.98 -15.31 -0.85
N ASN A 94 -7.18 -14.09 -1.33
CA ASN A 94 -6.57 -13.64 -2.58
C ASN A 94 -5.05 -13.48 -2.46
N VAL A 95 -4.56 -13.20 -1.26
CA VAL A 95 -3.12 -13.15 -0.99
C VAL A 95 -2.59 -14.56 -0.80
N ALA A 96 -3.29 -15.35 0.00
CA ALA A 96 -2.86 -16.71 0.32
C ALA A 96 -2.76 -17.59 -0.93
N ALA A 97 -3.66 -17.39 -1.88
CA ALA A 97 -3.67 -18.20 -3.10
C ALA A 97 -2.41 -18.01 -3.95
N GLY A 98 -1.73 -16.88 -3.81
CA GLY A 98 -0.51 -16.63 -4.57
C GLY A 98 0.76 -17.05 -3.84
N LEU A 99 0.64 -17.67 -2.68
CA LEU A 99 1.79 -18.00 -1.85
C LEU A 99 1.83 -19.49 -1.54
N ASP A 100 3.04 -20.03 -1.51
CA ASP A 100 3.29 -21.40 -1.11
C ASP A 100 4.15 -21.36 0.14
N LEU A 101 3.50 -21.46 1.30
CA LEU A 101 4.14 -21.27 2.58
C LEU A 101 4.17 -22.56 3.39
N HIS A 102 5.25 -22.75 4.11
CA HIS A 102 5.43 -23.93 4.97
C HIS A 102 5.93 -23.50 6.33
N GLU A 103 5.63 -24.31 7.33
CA GLU A 103 6.14 -24.07 8.67
C GLU A 103 7.66 -24.13 8.68
N ASN A 104 8.25 -23.33 9.55
CA ASN A 104 9.69 -23.20 9.73
C ASN A 104 10.41 -22.42 8.63
N GLU A 105 9.68 -21.90 7.64
CA GLU A 105 10.30 -21.01 6.67
C GLU A 105 10.53 -19.64 7.26
N SER A 106 11.63 -19.02 6.88
CA SER A 106 11.91 -17.62 7.25
C SER A 106 11.22 -16.71 6.24
N VAL A 107 10.49 -15.74 6.74
CA VAL A 107 9.74 -14.82 5.90
C VAL A 107 9.95 -13.38 6.36
N SER A 108 9.73 -12.48 5.43
CA SER A 108 9.72 -11.04 5.67
C SER A 108 8.46 -10.50 5.02
N MET A 109 7.73 -9.65 5.73
CA MET A 109 6.47 -9.14 5.19
C MET A 109 6.20 -7.72 5.63
N TYR A 110 5.50 -6.99 4.77
CA TYR A 110 4.94 -5.69 5.09
C TYR A 110 3.44 -5.87 5.30
N GLY A 111 2.92 -5.29 6.35
CA GLY A 111 1.51 -5.37 6.62
C GLY A 111 1.04 -4.24 7.52
N LEU A 112 -0.26 -4.16 7.68
CA LEU A 112 -0.88 -3.16 8.54
C LEU A 112 -1.28 -3.81 9.85
N VAL A 113 -1.01 -3.12 10.94
CA VAL A 113 -1.39 -3.59 12.28
C VAL A 113 -2.86 -3.32 12.49
N GLN A 114 -3.57 -4.32 13.01
CA GLN A 114 -4.95 -4.13 13.44
C GLN A 114 -5.19 -4.96 14.68
N THR A 115 -6.25 -4.62 15.41
CA THR A 115 -6.69 -5.38 16.57
C THR A 115 -7.99 -6.09 16.19
N TYR A 116 -8.00 -7.39 16.33
CA TYR A 116 -9.17 -8.21 16.03
C TYR A 116 -9.48 -9.08 17.25
N ARG A 117 -10.66 -8.92 17.80
CA ARG A 117 -11.11 -9.67 18.99
C ARG A 117 -10.12 -9.54 20.14
N GLY A 118 -9.59 -8.34 20.31
CA GLY A 118 -8.67 -8.06 21.40
C GLY A 118 -7.22 -8.48 21.15
N GLU A 119 -6.93 -9.10 20.02
CA GLU A 119 -5.58 -9.52 19.68
C GLU A 119 -5.05 -8.68 18.53
N ARG A 120 -3.78 -8.35 18.62
CA ARG A 120 -3.13 -7.61 17.55
C ARG A 120 -2.68 -8.57 16.47
N GLU A 121 -2.86 -8.14 15.24
CA GLU A 121 -2.40 -8.93 14.11
C GLU A 121 -1.87 -8.04 13.01
N VAL A 122 -1.07 -8.61 12.13
CA VAL A 122 -0.54 -7.94 10.96
C VAL A 122 -1.29 -8.49 9.74
N VAL A 123 -1.88 -7.61 8.96
CA VAL A 123 -2.63 -7.98 7.77
C VAL A 123 -1.78 -7.70 6.55
N VAL A 124 -1.53 -8.73 5.76
CA VAL A 124 -0.78 -8.61 4.50
C VAL A 124 -1.80 -8.46 3.38
N ASN A 125 -1.72 -7.36 2.65
CA ASN A 125 -2.74 -7.02 1.66
C ASN A 125 -2.41 -7.46 0.23
N ALA A 126 -1.18 -7.85 -0.03
CA ALA A 126 -0.78 -8.30 -1.35
C ALA A 126 0.28 -9.39 -1.22
N ALA A 127 0.24 -10.37 -2.13
CA ALA A 127 1.21 -11.46 -2.10
C ALA A 127 2.65 -10.95 -2.25
N GLY A 128 2.83 -9.88 -3.00
CA GLY A 128 4.16 -9.29 -3.17
C GLY A 128 4.72 -8.62 -1.93
N ASP A 129 3.91 -8.44 -0.90
CA ASP A 129 4.37 -7.87 0.36
C ASP A 129 4.99 -8.90 1.29
N LEU A 130 4.90 -10.17 0.95
CA LEU A 130 5.49 -11.25 1.72
C LEU A 130 6.55 -11.95 0.88
N GLU A 131 7.72 -12.13 1.46
CA GLU A 131 8.84 -12.76 0.78
C GLU A 131 9.37 -13.90 1.64
N VAL A 132 9.58 -15.06 1.02
CA VAL A 132 10.22 -16.19 1.68
C VAL A 132 11.72 -16.02 1.49
N LEU A 133 12.44 -16.01 2.60
CA LEU A 133 13.88 -15.69 2.60
C LEU A 133 14.76 -16.90 2.34
N GLU A 134 14.20 -18.09 2.36
CA GLU A 134 14.95 -19.30 2.07
C GLU A 134 14.34 -20.10 0.96
#